data_36e798df6ee61b4a5f5c62aa9cc3155b
#
_entry.id   36e798df6ee61b4a5f5c62aa9cc3155b
#
_cell.length_a   1.000
_cell.length_b   1.000
_cell.length_c   1.000
_cell.angle_alpha   90.00
_cell.angle_beta   90.00
_cell.angle_gamma   90.00
#
_symmetry.space_group_name_H-M   'P 1'
#
loop_
_entity.id
_entity.type
_entity.pdbx_description
1 polymer ?
#
loop_
_entity_poly.entity_id
_entity_poly.type
_entity_poly.pdbx_seq_one_letter_code
_entity_poly.pdbx_strand_id
1 'polypeptide(L)'
;MENARINSRRLYPMWDAVLYGIVAAEKNITLLLNCSCMDGEAENGVLRSVTGWQMTTQTFHEVEAKYFADCSGDSILAPLTGAQFRLGREPRSEFNESLAHETGDKQTMGMSCLLQARETDS
;
A
#
# COMPACT_ATOMS: atom_id res chain seq x y z
N MET A 1 -19.68 25.24 -7.16
CA MET A 1 -19.06 24.12 -7.94
C MET A 1 -17.63 24.41 -8.40
N GLU A 2 -17.25 25.65 -8.65
CA GLU A 2 -15.89 26.03 -9.09
C GLU A 2 -14.81 25.83 -8.02
N ASN A 3 -15.11 26.13 -6.76
CA ASN A 3 -14.19 25.92 -5.64
C ASN A 3 -13.84 24.44 -5.35
N ALA A 4 -14.75 23.50 -5.65
CA ALA A 4 -14.48 22.09 -5.49
C ALA A 4 -13.51 21.55 -6.57
N ARG A 5 -13.56 22.11 -7.80
CA ARG A 5 -12.63 21.77 -8.88
C ARG A 5 -11.20 22.28 -8.64
N ILE A 6 -11.06 23.44 -8.04
CA ILE A 6 -9.75 24.03 -7.71
C ILE A 6 -9.10 23.24 -6.56
N ASN A 7 -9.87 22.82 -5.57
CA ASN A 7 -9.37 22.02 -4.45
C ASN A 7 -8.99 20.60 -4.86
N SER A 8 -9.72 19.95 -5.76
CA SER A 8 -9.38 18.58 -6.18
C SER A 8 -8.05 18.47 -6.93
N ARG A 9 -7.62 19.54 -7.62
CA ARG A 9 -6.34 19.56 -8.35
C ARG A 9 -5.12 19.83 -7.47
N ARG A 10 -5.31 20.29 -6.24
CA ARG A 10 -4.24 20.63 -5.29
C ARG A 10 -4.16 19.69 -4.08
N LEU A 11 -5.10 18.77 -3.95
CA LEU A 11 -5.24 17.94 -2.76
C LEU A 11 -4.09 16.94 -2.55
N TYR A 12 -3.61 16.29 -3.60
CA TYR A 12 -2.63 15.23 -3.43
C TYR A 12 -1.29 15.71 -2.84
N PRO A 13 -0.60 16.71 -3.37
CA PRO A 13 0.66 17.16 -2.78
C PRO A 13 0.50 17.80 -1.39
N MET A 14 -0.63 18.46 -1.15
CA MET A 14 -0.92 19.02 0.18
C MET A 14 -1.26 17.93 1.19
N TRP A 15 -1.96 16.89 0.77
CA TRP A 15 -2.28 15.76 1.62
C TRP A 15 -1.02 15.00 2.04
N ASP A 16 -0.13 14.73 1.10
CA ASP A 16 1.16 14.14 1.36
C ASP A 16 2.00 14.98 2.32
N ALA A 17 2.01 16.30 2.16
CA ALA A 17 2.71 17.21 3.05
C ALA A 17 2.13 17.20 4.48
N VAL A 18 0.81 17.11 4.63
CA VAL A 18 0.13 17.02 5.93
C VAL A 18 0.49 15.69 6.62
N LEU A 19 0.39 14.57 5.91
CA LEU A 19 0.73 13.26 6.45
C LEU A 19 2.20 13.19 6.85
N TYR A 20 3.09 13.67 5.98
CA TYR A 20 4.51 13.77 6.28
C TYR A 20 4.76 14.61 7.53
N GLY A 21 4.12 15.78 7.65
CA GLY A 21 4.28 16.66 8.80
C GLY A 21 3.85 16.01 10.12
N ILE A 22 2.74 15.26 10.12
CA ILE A 22 2.26 14.51 11.28
C ILE A 22 3.28 13.44 11.70
N VAL A 23 3.75 12.63 10.76
CA VAL A 23 4.69 11.55 11.04
C VAL A 23 6.05 12.10 11.47
N ALA A 24 6.55 13.14 10.79
CA ALA A 24 7.85 13.76 11.11
C ALA A 24 7.87 14.47 12.47
N ALA A 25 6.71 14.89 12.98
CA ALA A 25 6.59 15.47 14.31
C ALA A 25 6.71 14.41 15.44
N GLU A 26 6.47 13.13 15.12
CA GLU A 26 6.53 12.05 16.09
C GLU A 26 7.95 11.56 16.29
N LYS A 27 8.51 11.81 17.49
CA LYS A 27 9.91 11.50 17.81
C LYS A 27 10.22 10.00 17.89
N ASN A 28 9.19 9.17 18.10
CA ASN A 28 9.32 7.72 18.22
C ASN A 28 9.11 6.98 16.90
N ILE A 29 8.95 7.69 15.80
CA ILE A 29 8.79 7.11 14.46
C ILE A 29 10.10 7.31 13.69
N THR A 30 10.62 6.22 13.13
CA THR A 30 11.65 6.26 12.09
C THR A 30 10.98 6.09 10.75
N LEU A 31 10.99 7.13 9.92
CA LEU A 31 10.35 7.14 8.62
C LEU A 31 11.38 6.88 7.52
N LEU A 32 11.19 5.82 6.76
CA LEU A 32 11.98 5.48 5.58
C LEU A 32 11.17 5.77 4.31
N LEU A 33 11.37 6.94 3.72
CA LEU A 33 10.70 7.32 2.46
C LEU A 33 11.34 6.63 1.26
N ASN A 34 10.52 6.36 0.23
CA ASN A 34 10.94 5.68 -0.99
C ASN A 34 11.63 4.33 -0.70
N CYS A 35 11.18 3.65 0.33
CA CYS A 35 11.67 2.36 0.76
C CYS A 35 10.60 1.29 0.52
N SER A 36 10.90 0.34 -0.34
CA SER A 36 10.01 -0.77 -0.65
C SER A 36 10.42 -2.01 0.11
N CYS A 37 9.48 -2.69 0.76
CA CYS A 37 9.71 -3.99 1.36
C CYS A 37 10.00 -5.01 0.25
N MET A 38 11.11 -5.70 0.34
CA MET A 38 11.61 -6.64 -0.68
C MET A 38 11.67 -8.08 -0.17
N ASP A 39 11.83 -8.25 1.15
CA ASP A 39 12.00 -9.57 1.75
C ASP A 39 11.52 -9.58 3.20
N GLY A 40 11.30 -10.79 3.74
CA GLY A 40 10.95 -11.00 5.14
C GLY A 40 11.40 -12.37 5.62
N GLU A 41 12.12 -12.40 6.74
CA GLU A 41 12.56 -13.63 7.38
C GLU A 41 11.52 -14.12 8.39
N ALA A 42 10.98 -15.30 8.16
CA ALA A 42 10.06 -15.96 9.07
C ALA A 42 10.62 -17.31 9.54
N GLU A 43 10.58 -17.53 10.84
CA GLU A 43 11.00 -18.78 11.46
C GLU A 43 9.87 -19.33 12.34
N ASN A 44 9.48 -20.59 12.11
CA ASN A 44 8.41 -21.27 12.85
C ASN A 44 7.09 -20.46 12.89
N GLY A 45 6.73 -19.80 11.78
CA GLY A 45 5.52 -18.99 11.66
C GLY A 45 5.58 -17.63 12.35
N VAL A 46 6.77 -17.19 12.78
CA VAL A 46 7.00 -15.89 13.40
C VAL A 46 7.92 -15.07 12.52
N LEU A 47 7.46 -13.90 12.08
CA LEU A 47 8.27 -12.95 11.32
C LEU A 47 9.32 -12.34 12.26
N ARG A 48 10.59 -12.41 11.84
CA ARG A 48 11.75 -11.94 12.62
C ARG A 48 12.25 -10.61 12.14
N SER A 49 12.43 -10.47 10.83
CA SER A 49 12.90 -9.24 10.21
C SER A 49 12.21 -8.98 8.88
N VAL A 50 12.26 -7.75 8.42
CA VAL A 50 11.89 -7.34 7.06
C VAL A 50 13.04 -6.56 6.45
N THR A 51 13.26 -6.77 5.15
CA THR A 51 14.27 -6.03 4.39
C THR A 51 13.60 -5.11 3.39
N GLY A 52 13.98 -3.84 3.43
CA GLY A 52 13.52 -2.81 2.51
C GLY A 52 14.66 -2.24 1.67
N TRP A 53 14.38 -1.97 0.41
CA TRP A 53 15.26 -1.22 -0.49
C TRP A 53 14.85 0.24 -0.56
N GLN A 54 15.73 1.13 -0.12
CA GLN A 54 15.51 2.57 -0.23
C GLN A 54 16.15 3.13 -1.49
N MET A 55 15.31 3.59 -2.42
CA MET A 55 15.74 4.05 -3.74
C MET A 55 16.61 5.33 -3.67
N THR A 56 16.28 6.24 -2.76
CA THR A 56 16.97 7.54 -2.68
C THR A 56 18.41 7.44 -2.16
N THR A 57 18.67 6.49 -1.28
CA THR A 57 20.00 6.25 -0.69
C THR A 57 20.72 5.07 -1.31
N GLN A 58 20.01 4.26 -2.12
CA GLN A 58 20.50 3.00 -2.68
C GLN A 58 21.01 2.05 -1.59
N THR A 59 20.24 1.94 -0.51
CA THR A 59 20.63 1.17 0.69
C THR A 59 19.54 0.16 1.01
N PHE A 60 19.95 -1.03 1.43
CA PHE A 60 19.08 -1.99 2.07
C PHE A 60 19.00 -1.68 3.57
N HIS A 61 17.80 -1.73 4.08
CA HIS A 61 17.50 -1.63 5.52
C HIS A 61 16.89 -2.93 5.99
N GLU A 62 17.47 -3.54 6.98
CA GLU A 62 16.90 -4.65 7.71
C GLU A 62 16.34 -4.15 9.03
N VAL A 63 15.10 -4.53 9.33
CA VAL A 63 14.38 -4.11 10.52
C VAL A 63 13.89 -5.33 11.28
N GLU A 64 14.43 -5.53 12.47
CA GLU A 64 13.96 -6.52 13.44
C GLU A 64 12.93 -5.88 14.37
N ALA A 65 11.84 -6.57 14.67
CA ALA A 65 10.80 -6.08 15.57
C ALA A 65 10.08 -7.23 16.28
N LYS A 66 9.37 -6.89 17.35
CA LYS A 66 8.45 -7.84 18.02
C LYS A 66 7.12 -7.97 17.30
N TYR A 67 6.70 -6.93 16.62
CA TYR A 67 5.42 -6.84 15.90
C TYR A 67 5.64 -6.17 14.56
N PHE A 68 4.94 -6.65 13.55
CA PHE A 68 4.92 -6.10 12.22
C PHE A 68 3.47 -5.83 11.82
N ALA A 69 3.24 -4.73 11.11
CA ALA A 69 1.96 -4.41 10.52
C ALA A 69 2.15 -4.20 9.02
N ASP A 70 1.51 -5.03 8.20
CA ASP A 70 1.50 -4.85 6.76
C ASP A 70 0.34 -3.93 6.36
N CYS A 71 0.68 -2.71 5.97
CA CYS A 71 -0.25 -1.71 5.47
C CYS A 71 0.05 -1.36 4.00
N SER A 72 0.67 -2.27 3.27
CA SER A 72 1.08 -2.04 1.88
C SER A 72 -0.07 -1.96 0.87
N GLY A 73 -1.28 -2.40 1.26
CA GLY A 73 -2.43 -2.50 0.37
C GLY A 73 -2.49 -3.82 -0.42
N ASP A 74 -1.33 -4.41 -0.72
CA ASP A 74 -1.21 -5.67 -1.45
C ASP A 74 -0.80 -6.85 -0.56
N SER A 75 -0.71 -6.66 0.75
CA SER A 75 -0.28 -7.68 1.73
C SER A 75 1.05 -8.31 1.35
N ILE A 76 2.05 -7.48 1.04
CA ILE A 76 3.35 -7.94 0.50
C ILE A 76 4.07 -8.92 1.42
N LEU A 77 3.89 -8.84 2.72
CA LEU A 77 4.52 -9.74 3.68
C LEU A 77 3.95 -11.16 3.60
N ALA A 78 2.71 -11.35 3.20
CA ALA A 78 2.09 -12.67 3.15
C ALA A 78 2.84 -13.63 2.22
N PRO A 79 3.06 -13.31 0.92
CA PRO A 79 3.84 -14.18 0.03
C PRO A 79 5.32 -14.27 0.44
N LEU A 80 5.93 -13.22 0.96
CA LEU A 80 7.34 -13.22 1.34
C LEU A 80 7.63 -14.13 2.54
N THR A 81 6.68 -14.26 3.46
CA THR A 81 6.85 -15.05 4.68
C THR A 81 6.23 -16.44 4.61
N GLY A 82 5.59 -16.79 3.51
CA GLY A 82 4.87 -18.05 3.35
C GLY A 82 3.55 -18.12 4.13
N ALA A 83 3.01 -17.00 4.59
CA ALA A 83 1.69 -16.94 5.20
C ALA A 83 0.60 -17.25 4.16
N GLN A 84 -0.53 -17.75 4.62
CA GLN A 84 -1.66 -18.00 3.73
C GLN A 84 -2.25 -16.68 3.22
N PHE A 85 -2.47 -16.59 1.93
CA PHE A 85 -3.12 -15.45 1.29
C PHE A 85 -4.01 -15.90 0.14
N ARG A 86 -4.90 -15.02 -0.29
CA ARG A 86 -5.79 -15.25 -1.45
C ARG A 86 -5.67 -14.08 -2.41
N LEU A 87 -5.79 -14.39 -3.70
CA LEU A 87 -5.87 -13.42 -4.77
C LEU A 87 -7.21 -13.55 -5.49
N GLY A 88 -7.77 -12.41 -5.90
CA GLY A 88 -9.02 -12.36 -6.61
C GLY A 88 -10.21 -12.07 -5.70
N ARG A 89 -11.40 -12.35 -6.23
CA ARG A 89 -12.67 -12.06 -5.54
C ARG A 89 -13.32 -13.37 -5.11
N GLU A 90 -13.78 -13.40 -3.86
CA GLU A 90 -14.55 -14.51 -3.32
C GLU A 90 -15.99 -14.54 -3.88
N PRO A 91 -16.63 -15.71 -3.90
CA PRO A 91 -18.03 -15.83 -4.28
C PRO A 91 -18.95 -15.30 -3.18
N ARG A 92 -20.14 -14.82 -3.57
CA ARG A 92 -21.18 -14.37 -2.63
C ARG A 92 -21.49 -15.41 -1.55
N SER A 93 -21.49 -16.68 -1.90
CA SER A 93 -21.81 -17.78 -0.99
C SER A 93 -20.88 -17.90 0.21
N GLU A 94 -19.69 -17.28 0.17
CA GLU A 94 -18.72 -17.40 1.25
C GLU A 94 -19.05 -16.48 2.43
N PHE A 95 -19.39 -15.21 2.16
CA PHE A 95 -19.65 -14.21 3.20
C PHE A 95 -21.05 -13.58 3.11
N ASN A 96 -21.87 -14.02 2.15
CA ASN A 96 -23.23 -13.52 1.92
C ASN A 96 -23.32 -12.00 1.69
N GLU A 97 -22.34 -11.43 1.03
CA GLU A 97 -22.30 -10.00 0.72
C GLU A 97 -23.18 -9.68 -0.49
N SER A 98 -24.01 -8.64 -0.37
CA SER A 98 -25.02 -8.30 -1.39
C SER A 98 -24.44 -7.89 -2.73
N LEU A 99 -23.24 -7.32 -2.75
CA LEU A 99 -22.54 -6.84 -3.96
C LEU A 99 -21.48 -7.81 -4.47
N ALA A 100 -21.23 -8.92 -3.76
CA ALA A 100 -20.27 -9.91 -4.19
C ALA A 100 -20.75 -10.67 -5.44
N HIS A 101 -19.80 -11.12 -6.25
CA HIS A 101 -20.07 -11.94 -7.43
C HIS A 101 -20.64 -13.31 -7.05
N GLU A 102 -21.49 -13.88 -7.90
CA GLU A 102 -22.04 -15.23 -7.68
C GLU A 102 -20.93 -16.28 -7.64
N THR A 103 -19.91 -16.13 -8.49
CA THR A 103 -18.76 -17.03 -8.58
C THR A 103 -17.47 -16.28 -8.31
N GLY A 104 -16.60 -16.88 -7.52
CA GLY A 104 -15.27 -16.34 -7.28
C GLY A 104 -14.39 -16.34 -8.55
N ASP A 105 -13.45 -15.43 -8.62
CA ASP A 105 -12.51 -15.34 -9.72
C ASP A 105 -11.10 -14.90 -9.24
N LYS A 106 -10.16 -14.77 -10.18
CA LYS A 106 -8.80 -14.32 -9.91
C LYS A 106 -8.55 -12.86 -10.30
N GLN A 107 -9.61 -12.08 -10.50
CA GLN A 107 -9.47 -10.68 -10.85
C GLN A 107 -9.07 -9.85 -9.63
N THR A 108 -8.07 -9.01 -9.83
CA THR A 108 -7.61 -8.02 -8.84
C THR A 108 -7.88 -6.61 -9.36
N MET A 109 -7.67 -5.60 -8.53
CA MET A 109 -7.70 -4.22 -9.02
C MET A 109 -6.66 -4.03 -10.11
N GLY A 110 -7.08 -3.45 -11.23
CA GLY A 110 -6.18 -3.11 -12.33
C GLY A 110 -5.17 -2.04 -11.92
N MET A 111 -4.01 -2.09 -12.55
CA MET A 111 -3.06 -0.97 -12.46
C MET A 111 -3.70 0.25 -13.12
N SER A 112 -3.87 1.32 -12.35
CA SER A 112 -4.40 2.59 -12.86
C SER A 112 -3.37 3.70 -12.71
N CYS A 113 -3.15 4.42 -13.82
CA CYS A 113 -2.36 5.63 -13.83
C CYS A 113 -3.31 6.81 -14.02
N LEU A 114 -3.36 7.72 -13.04
CA LEU A 114 -4.20 8.90 -13.14
C LEU A 114 -3.49 9.94 -14.02
N LEU A 115 -4.04 10.13 -15.22
CA LEU A 115 -3.61 11.18 -16.12
C LEU A 115 -4.60 12.35 -16.05
N GLN A 116 -4.09 13.55 -15.89
CA GLN A 116 -4.88 14.76 -16.10
C GLN A 116 -4.67 15.24 -17.54
N ALA A 117 -5.71 15.17 -18.34
CA ALA A 117 -5.71 15.67 -19.71
C ALA A 117 -6.68 16.85 -19.83
N ARG A 118 -6.35 17.79 -20.69
CA ARG A 118 -7.24 18.86 -21.12
C ARG A 118 -7.48 18.71 -22.63
N GLU A 119 -8.73 18.63 -23.00
CA GLU A 119 -9.12 18.72 -24.39
C GLU A 119 -8.84 20.15 -24.92
N THR A 120 -8.14 20.27 -26.01
CA THR A 120 -7.90 21.53 -26.71
C THR A 120 -8.49 21.44 -28.07
N ASP A 121 -9.27 22.46 -28.46
CA ASP A 121 -9.73 22.61 -29.84
C ASP A 121 -8.51 22.78 -30.75
N SER A 122 -8.41 21.93 -31.77
CA SER A 122 -7.35 21.98 -32.81
C SER A 122 -7.79 22.85 -33.97
#